data_52b617146f3e31b0d02500351531c26d
#
_entry.id   52b617146f3e31b0d02500351531c26d
#
_cell.length_a   1.000
_cell.length_b   1.000
_cell.length_c   1.000
_cell.angle_alpha   90.00
_cell.angle_beta   90.00
_cell.angle_gamma   90.00
#
_symmetry.space_group_name_H-M   'P 1'
#
loop_
_entity.id
_entity.type
_entity.pdbx_description
1 polymer ?
#
loop_
_entity_poly.entity_id
_entity_poly.type
_entity_poly.pdbx_seq_one_letter_code
_entity_poly.pdbx_strand_id
1 'polypeptide(L)'
;MALKHESKNVWKNLKENELDLVMDYANRYMAFLDNSKTERRCANEIIKLAKNNGFEDYNEVLKTGKIEPGTKIYLNNKEKSVALVVIGKQSLESGMNIVGSHIDAPRLDLKPFPLYEDGNMALLKTHYYGGVKKYQWTCIPLSLHGIVFTKDGNKIDISIGENQDEPVFYINDLLIHLSADQMQKKLSEGITGEQLNVVVGHRPMISIDSEEKEIKDPVKENILHILNEKYGIIEEDFMLAEFEIVPADKARHVGLDSSMISAHGHDDRVCAYAGLEAIFDVEIPEITAVSLFVDKEEIGSVGNTSMESKFFENMIAELIALQGEYSDLKVRRAFANSKVLSADVTVGFDPTFPEVLDKKNAAMIGHGVTISKYTGAR
;
A
#
# COMPACT_ATOMS: atom_id res chain seq x y z
N MET A 1 5.82 16.35 41.11
CA MET A 1 5.34 15.40 40.11
C MET A 1 3.85 15.62 39.93
N ALA A 2 3.38 15.94 38.75
CA ALA A 2 1.94 16.11 38.52
C ALA A 2 1.23 14.74 38.68
N LEU A 3 0.18 14.70 39.49
CA LEU A 3 -0.59 13.48 39.75
C LEU A 3 -1.61 13.15 38.62
N LYS A 4 -1.84 14.11 37.73
CA LYS A 4 -2.80 13.99 36.64
C LYS A 4 -2.04 13.89 35.31
N HIS A 5 -2.50 12.98 34.43
CA HIS A 5 -2.10 12.96 33.04
C HIS A 5 -2.88 14.03 32.28
N GLU A 6 -2.17 14.88 31.55
CA GLU A 6 -2.76 15.84 30.61
C GLU A 6 -2.22 15.52 29.20
N SER A 7 -3.10 15.08 28.35
CA SER A 7 -2.77 14.90 26.93
C SER A 7 -2.59 16.29 26.27
N LYS A 8 -1.48 16.49 25.59
CA LYS A 8 -1.11 17.79 25.01
C LYS A 8 -1.20 17.74 23.50
N ASN A 9 -1.86 18.74 22.93
CA ASN A 9 -1.83 18.93 21.48
C ASN A 9 -0.43 19.43 21.08
N VAL A 10 0.23 18.72 20.17
CA VAL A 10 1.61 18.98 19.72
C VAL A 10 1.74 20.37 19.10
N TRP A 11 0.73 20.81 18.34
CA TRP A 11 0.72 22.14 17.71
C TRP A 11 0.91 23.30 18.70
N LYS A 12 0.43 23.13 19.94
CA LYS A 12 0.57 24.16 20.98
C LYS A 12 1.99 24.32 21.52
N ASN A 13 2.84 23.34 21.25
CA ASN A 13 4.20 23.30 21.81
C ASN A 13 5.29 23.47 20.74
N LEU A 14 4.90 23.54 19.45
CA LEU A 14 5.84 23.73 18.35
C LEU A 14 6.45 25.14 18.44
N LYS A 15 7.75 25.21 18.23
CA LYS A 15 8.47 26.46 17.98
C LYS A 15 8.35 26.85 16.51
N GLU A 16 8.56 28.12 16.20
CA GLU A 16 8.43 28.64 14.84
C GLU A 16 9.29 27.88 13.82
N ASN A 17 10.52 27.55 14.18
CA ASN A 17 11.45 26.78 13.33
C ASN A 17 11.10 25.28 13.20
N GLU A 18 10.25 24.74 14.06
CA GLU A 18 9.80 23.34 13.99
C GLU A 18 8.61 23.16 13.03
N LEU A 19 7.85 24.23 12.75
CA LEU A 19 6.76 24.19 11.80
C LEU A 19 7.26 23.88 10.39
N ASP A 20 8.34 24.49 9.95
CA ASP A 20 8.92 24.24 8.62
C ASP A 20 9.37 22.77 8.49
N LEU A 21 9.93 22.18 9.55
CA LEU A 21 10.32 20.76 9.56
C LEU A 21 9.10 19.83 9.45
N VAL A 22 8.00 20.17 10.15
CA VAL A 22 6.74 19.41 10.06
C VAL A 22 6.17 19.48 8.65
N MET A 23 6.17 20.66 8.05
CA MET A 23 5.65 20.84 6.69
C MET A 23 6.53 20.16 5.63
N ASP A 24 7.85 20.19 5.80
CA ASP A 24 8.78 19.47 4.92
C ASP A 24 8.54 17.96 5.02
N TYR A 25 8.44 17.40 6.23
CA TYR A 25 8.10 16.00 6.44
C TYR A 25 6.76 15.64 5.80
N ALA A 26 5.73 16.47 5.98
CA ALA A 26 4.41 16.27 5.40
C ALA A 26 4.46 16.24 3.86
N ASN A 27 5.23 17.14 3.23
CA ASN A 27 5.41 17.18 1.78
C ASN A 27 6.14 15.93 1.26
N ARG A 28 7.19 15.48 1.95
CA ARG A 28 7.89 14.23 1.60
C ARG A 28 6.99 13.00 1.77
N TYR A 29 6.17 12.98 2.83
CA TYR A 29 5.18 11.93 3.03
C TYR A 29 4.10 11.92 1.94
N MET A 30 3.57 13.07 1.53
CA MET A 30 2.62 13.16 0.42
C MET A 30 3.23 12.63 -0.88
N ALA A 31 4.48 12.97 -1.18
CA ALA A 31 5.19 12.43 -2.34
C ALA A 31 5.38 10.91 -2.27
N PHE A 32 5.66 10.38 -1.08
CA PHE A 32 5.72 8.93 -0.84
C PHE A 32 4.37 8.27 -1.10
N LEU A 33 3.24 8.82 -0.59
CA LEU A 33 1.91 8.30 -0.83
C LEU A 33 1.55 8.29 -2.33
N ASP A 34 1.86 9.34 -3.04
CA ASP A 34 1.60 9.45 -4.49
C ASP A 34 2.37 8.42 -5.31
N ASN A 35 3.57 8.03 -4.87
CA ASN A 35 4.38 7.00 -5.49
C ASN A 35 4.03 5.57 -5.03
N SER A 36 3.20 5.45 -4.00
CA SER A 36 2.94 4.20 -3.26
C SER A 36 1.48 3.79 -3.30
N LYS A 37 0.80 3.95 -4.44
CA LYS A 37 -0.65 3.70 -4.57
C LYS A 37 -1.05 2.23 -4.35
N THR A 38 -0.16 1.29 -4.64
CA THR A 38 -0.33 -0.15 -4.40
C THR A 38 0.83 -0.67 -3.56
N GLU A 39 0.69 -1.87 -2.96
CA GLU A 39 1.77 -2.47 -2.16
C GLU A 39 3.05 -2.68 -2.99
N ARG A 40 2.92 -3.04 -4.27
CA ARG A 40 4.05 -3.21 -5.18
C ARG A 40 4.78 -1.89 -5.43
N ARG A 41 4.04 -0.81 -5.67
CA ARG A 41 4.62 0.52 -5.84
C ARG A 41 5.24 1.01 -4.54
N CYS A 42 4.59 0.75 -3.41
CA CYS A 42 5.11 1.08 -2.09
C CYS A 42 6.44 0.34 -1.81
N ALA A 43 6.50 -0.97 -2.04
CA ALA A 43 7.73 -1.75 -1.91
C ALA A 43 8.86 -1.22 -2.80
N ASN A 44 8.55 -0.88 -4.06
CA ASN A 44 9.53 -0.33 -4.99
C ASN A 44 10.02 1.07 -4.57
N GLU A 45 9.14 1.94 -4.06
CA GLU A 45 9.53 3.27 -3.57
C GLU A 45 10.38 3.15 -2.28
N ILE A 46 10.03 2.26 -1.35
CA ILE A 46 10.84 1.94 -0.17
C ILE A 46 12.24 1.49 -0.58
N ILE A 47 12.35 0.55 -1.52
CA ILE A 47 13.66 0.05 -1.99
C ILE A 47 14.47 1.15 -2.67
N LYS A 48 13.84 1.98 -3.48
CA LYS A 48 14.48 3.13 -4.13
C LYS A 48 15.05 4.11 -3.09
N LEU A 49 14.26 4.46 -2.08
CA LEU A 49 14.67 5.34 -0.99
C LEU A 49 15.77 4.69 -0.13
N ALA A 50 15.66 3.40 0.16
CA ALA A 50 16.67 2.62 0.88
C ALA A 50 18.02 2.62 0.17
N LYS A 51 18.04 2.39 -1.16
CA LYS A 51 19.28 2.48 -1.97
C LYS A 51 19.92 3.85 -1.88
N ASN A 52 19.13 4.92 -1.93
CA ASN A 52 19.63 6.28 -1.79
C ASN A 52 20.23 6.58 -0.40
N ASN A 53 19.86 5.77 0.62
CA ASN A 53 20.35 5.84 1.99
C ASN A 53 21.42 4.76 2.31
N GLY A 54 22.01 4.16 1.28
CA GLY A 54 23.15 3.26 1.41
C GLY A 54 22.80 1.83 1.80
N PHE A 55 21.54 1.40 1.62
CA PHE A 55 21.17 0.00 1.79
C PHE A 55 21.54 -0.81 0.55
N GLU A 56 22.13 -1.97 0.77
CA GLU A 56 22.56 -2.94 -0.24
C GLU A 56 21.56 -4.10 -0.37
N ASP A 57 21.51 -4.69 -1.56
CA ASP A 57 20.66 -5.85 -1.79
C ASP A 57 21.10 -7.04 -0.94
N TYR A 58 20.17 -7.66 -0.26
CA TYR A 58 20.39 -8.83 0.59
C TYR A 58 21.16 -9.95 -0.13
N ASN A 59 20.84 -10.25 -1.39
CA ASN A 59 21.53 -11.30 -2.14
C ASN A 59 22.98 -10.92 -2.48
N GLU A 60 23.27 -9.63 -2.66
CA GLU A 60 24.65 -9.17 -2.86
C GLU A 60 25.44 -9.25 -1.55
N VAL A 61 24.82 -8.88 -0.43
CA VAL A 61 25.45 -9.02 0.90
C VAL A 61 25.78 -10.48 1.21
N LEU A 62 24.88 -11.43 0.91
CA LEU A 62 25.15 -12.87 1.10
C LEU A 62 26.39 -13.34 0.33
N LYS A 63 26.63 -12.82 -0.88
CA LYS A 63 27.81 -13.18 -1.70
C LYS A 63 29.12 -12.71 -1.08
N THR A 64 29.11 -11.67 -0.25
CA THR A 64 30.32 -11.18 0.43
C THR A 64 30.82 -12.14 1.51
N GLY A 65 29.92 -12.99 2.04
CA GLY A 65 30.20 -13.93 3.14
C GLY A 65 30.46 -13.27 4.49
N LYS A 66 30.21 -11.96 4.62
CA LYS A 66 30.46 -11.18 5.85
C LYS A 66 29.42 -10.09 6.06
N ILE A 67 29.10 -9.84 7.33
CA ILE A 67 28.36 -8.68 7.77
C ILE A 67 29.07 -8.05 8.97
N GLU A 68 29.10 -6.72 9.01
CA GLU A 68 29.73 -5.94 10.09
C GLU A 68 28.72 -4.99 10.73
N PRO A 69 28.94 -4.53 11.96
CA PRO A 69 28.09 -3.51 12.56
C PRO A 69 27.98 -2.26 11.66
N GLY A 70 26.76 -1.81 11.42
CA GLY A 70 26.45 -0.70 10.49
C GLY A 70 26.17 -1.15 9.05
N THR A 71 26.32 -2.43 8.68
CA THR A 71 25.89 -2.93 7.36
C THR A 71 24.39 -2.70 7.22
N LYS A 72 24.00 -1.98 6.15
CA LYS A 72 22.61 -1.64 5.80
C LYS A 72 22.13 -2.57 4.70
N ILE A 73 21.06 -3.31 4.92
CA ILE A 73 20.59 -4.38 4.04
C ILE A 73 19.09 -4.17 3.73
N TYR A 74 18.69 -4.30 2.46
CA TYR A 74 17.29 -4.45 2.11
C TYR A 74 17.02 -5.84 1.50
N LEU A 75 15.92 -6.47 1.92
CA LEU A 75 15.36 -7.66 1.31
C LEU A 75 14.09 -7.31 0.57
N ASN A 76 14.06 -7.60 -0.72
CA ASN A 76 12.86 -7.51 -1.56
C ASN A 76 12.19 -8.88 -1.64
N ASN A 77 11.02 -9.01 -1.03
CA ASN A 77 10.21 -10.22 -1.14
C ASN A 77 9.11 -10.05 -2.19
N LYS A 78 9.39 -10.47 -3.43
CA LYS A 78 8.43 -10.50 -4.56
C LYS A 78 7.84 -9.14 -4.93
N GLU A 79 8.55 -8.06 -4.64
CA GLU A 79 8.10 -6.67 -4.85
C GLU A 79 6.80 -6.32 -4.10
N LYS A 80 6.47 -7.04 -3.03
CA LYS A 80 5.25 -6.82 -2.23
C LYS A 80 5.53 -6.69 -0.73
N SER A 81 6.71 -7.10 -0.27
CA SER A 81 7.15 -6.87 1.11
C SER A 81 8.62 -6.55 1.12
N VAL A 82 9.04 -5.76 2.09
CA VAL A 82 10.43 -5.31 2.24
C VAL A 82 10.86 -5.44 3.69
N ALA A 83 12.08 -5.90 3.92
CA ALA A 83 12.74 -5.76 5.20
C ALA A 83 13.99 -4.89 5.03
N LEU A 84 14.14 -3.87 5.88
CA LEU A 84 15.34 -3.07 6.02
C LEU A 84 16.02 -3.42 7.33
N VAL A 85 17.32 -3.69 7.28
CA VAL A 85 18.11 -4.12 8.45
C VAL A 85 19.37 -3.29 8.54
N VAL A 86 19.66 -2.76 9.73
CA VAL A 86 20.96 -2.17 10.07
C VAL A 86 21.59 -3.02 11.13
N ILE A 87 22.70 -3.70 10.81
CA ILE A 87 23.37 -4.67 11.69
C ILE A 87 23.95 -3.95 12.91
N GLY A 88 23.63 -4.47 14.08
CA GLY A 88 24.12 -3.96 15.37
C GLY A 88 25.51 -4.49 15.74
N LYS A 89 26.08 -3.92 16.82
CA LYS A 89 27.34 -4.40 17.40
C LYS A 89 27.20 -5.75 18.07
N GLN A 90 26.01 -6.03 18.65
CA GLN A 90 25.73 -7.32 19.27
C GLN A 90 25.30 -8.35 18.22
N SER A 91 25.53 -9.61 18.56
CA SER A 91 25.07 -10.75 17.74
C SER A 91 23.55 -10.71 17.59
N LEU A 92 23.04 -11.13 16.43
CA LEU A 92 21.62 -11.31 16.15
C LEU A 92 20.93 -12.22 17.18
N GLU A 93 21.64 -13.21 17.75
CA GLU A 93 21.12 -14.06 18.83
C GLU A 93 20.68 -13.26 20.07
N SER A 94 21.24 -12.06 20.29
CA SER A 94 20.85 -11.15 21.37
C SER A 94 19.51 -10.46 21.16
N GLY A 95 18.93 -10.59 19.96
CA GLY A 95 17.66 -10.01 19.55
C GLY A 95 17.80 -8.80 18.63
N MET A 96 16.68 -8.28 18.21
CA MET A 96 16.54 -7.14 17.29
C MET A 96 15.52 -6.16 17.84
N ASN A 97 15.64 -4.88 17.46
CA ASN A 97 14.59 -3.88 17.62
C ASN A 97 13.86 -3.74 16.29
N ILE A 98 12.60 -4.13 16.25
CA ILE A 98 11.80 -4.23 15.03
C ILE A 98 10.64 -3.25 15.07
N VAL A 99 10.45 -2.50 14.00
CA VAL A 99 9.20 -1.77 13.71
C VAL A 99 8.56 -2.46 12.53
N GLY A 100 7.35 -2.99 12.73
CA GLY A 100 6.55 -3.63 11.68
C GLY A 100 5.34 -2.82 11.33
N SER A 101 5.03 -2.70 10.04
CA SER A 101 3.87 -2.02 9.47
C SER A 101 3.44 -2.73 8.19
N HIS A 102 2.19 -2.52 7.73
CA HIS A 102 1.80 -3.05 6.44
C HIS A 102 1.78 -1.97 5.35
N ILE A 103 1.83 -2.41 4.10
CA ILE A 103 1.90 -1.53 2.93
C ILE A 103 0.80 -1.77 1.90
N ASP A 104 0.01 -2.84 2.07
CA ASP A 104 -1.23 -3.02 1.34
C ASP A 104 -2.32 -2.09 1.87
N ALA A 105 -3.34 -1.85 1.08
CA ALA A 105 -4.50 -1.03 1.40
C ALA A 105 -5.71 -1.55 0.61
N PRO A 106 -6.96 -1.26 1.04
CA PRO A 106 -8.15 -1.67 0.30
C PRO A 106 -8.13 -1.16 -1.14
N ARG A 107 -8.51 -2.03 -2.07
CA ARG A 107 -8.50 -1.77 -3.52
C ARG A 107 -9.49 -2.65 -4.27
N LEU A 108 -9.54 -2.51 -5.59
CA LEU A 108 -10.26 -3.42 -6.47
C LEU A 108 -9.27 -4.15 -7.37
N ASP A 109 -9.21 -5.49 -7.26
CA ASP A 109 -8.44 -6.33 -8.17
C ASP A 109 -9.26 -6.68 -9.40
N LEU A 110 -8.63 -6.79 -10.58
CA LEU A 110 -9.34 -7.29 -11.76
C LEU A 110 -9.52 -8.81 -11.70
N LYS A 111 -10.71 -9.28 -12.11
CA LYS A 111 -10.97 -10.72 -12.28
C LYS A 111 -10.13 -11.29 -13.43
N PRO A 112 -9.89 -12.62 -13.52
CA PRO A 112 -9.05 -13.20 -14.58
C PRO A 112 -9.53 -12.92 -16.02
N PHE A 113 -10.83 -12.79 -16.24
CA PHE A 113 -11.43 -12.37 -17.51
C PHE A 113 -12.24 -11.10 -17.29
N PRO A 114 -11.57 -9.93 -17.16
CA PRO A 114 -12.24 -8.75 -16.67
C PRO A 114 -12.97 -7.98 -17.76
N LEU A 115 -12.42 -7.92 -18.98
CA LEU A 115 -12.88 -7.04 -20.04
C LEU A 115 -14.09 -7.61 -20.79
N TYR A 116 -15.18 -6.85 -20.80
CA TYR A 116 -16.38 -7.17 -21.55
C TYR A 116 -17.04 -5.91 -22.10
N GLU A 117 -17.89 -6.07 -23.09
CA GLU A 117 -18.74 -5.01 -23.63
C GLU A 117 -20.20 -5.28 -23.31
N ASP A 118 -20.92 -4.26 -22.85
CA ASP A 118 -22.36 -4.27 -22.69
C ASP A 118 -22.91 -2.85 -22.88
N GLY A 119 -24.03 -2.71 -23.59
CA GLY A 119 -24.65 -1.41 -23.87
C GLY A 119 -23.73 -0.42 -24.57
N ASN A 120 -22.86 -0.88 -25.46
CA ASN A 120 -21.82 -0.10 -26.15
C ASN A 120 -20.80 0.54 -25.21
N MET A 121 -20.56 -0.03 -24.04
CA MET A 121 -19.50 0.37 -23.11
C MET A 121 -18.57 -0.82 -22.86
N ALA A 122 -17.26 -0.56 -22.86
CA ALA A 122 -16.27 -1.51 -22.37
C ALA A 122 -16.08 -1.33 -20.87
N LEU A 123 -16.16 -2.44 -20.16
CA LEU A 123 -16.13 -2.49 -18.70
C LEU A 123 -15.13 -3.54 -18.21
N LEU A 124 -14.54 -3.30 -17.03
CA LEU A 124 -13.72 -4.29 -16.33
C LEU A 124 -14.44 -4.81 -15.09
N LYS A 125 -14.52 -6.13 -14.95
CA LYS A 125 -15.04 -6.80 -13.75
C LYS A 125 -13.98 -6.81 -12.67
N THR A 126 -14.40 -6.44 -11.45
CA THR A 126 -13.51 -6.35 -10.30
C THR A 126 -13.89 -7.31 -9.18
N HIS A 127 -12.94 -7.51 -8.28
CA HIS A 127 -13.09 -8.14 -6.98
C HIS A 127 -12.48 -7.21 -5.93
N TYR A 128 -13.24 -6.82 -4.90
CA TYR A 128 -12.70 -5.93 -3.88
C TYR A 128 -11.79 -6.68 -2.89
N TYR A 129 -10.70 -6.03 -2.51
CA TYR A 129 -9.69 -6.49 -1.58
C TYR A 129 -9.77 -5.68 -0.29
N GLY A 130 -9.78 -6.36 0.87
CA GLY A 130 -9.89 -5.71 2.18
C GLY A 130 -11.28 -5.16 2.48
N GLY A 131 -11.37 -4.30 3.47
CA GLY A 131 -12.61 -3.70 3.94
C GLY A 131 -13.00 -2.46 3.14
N VAL A 132 -13.97 -2.56 2.23
CA VAL A 132 -14.45 -1.42 1.43
C VAL A 132 -15.89 -1.04 1.73
N LYS A 133 -16.14 0.25 1.91
CA LYS A 133 -17.48 0.82 1.79
C LYS A 133 -17.76 1.09 0.31
N LYS A 134 -18.42 0.16 -0.36
CA LYS A 134 -18.57 0.12 -1.82
C LYS A 134 -19.06 1.43 -2.44
N TYR A 135 -19.97 2.13 -1.77
CA TYR A 135 -20.50 3.41 -2.25
C TYR A 135 -19.46 4.53 -2.35
N GLN A 136 -18.35 4.43 -1.61
CA GLN A 136 -17.25 5.43 -1.68
C GLN A 136 -16.39 5.27 -2.92
N TRP A 137 -16.50 4.14 -3.64
CA TRP A 137 -15.73 3.83 -4.83
C TRP A 137 -16.42 4.21 -6.13
N THR A 138 -17.69 4.59 -6.04
CA THR A 138 -18.46 5.10 -7.18
C THR A 138 -18.24 6.60 -7.35
N CYS A 139 -18.34 7.08 -8.58
CA CYS A 139 -18.31 8.51 -8.91
C CYS A 139 -17.02 9.25 -8.48
N ILE A 140 -15.89 8.53 -8.43
CA ILE A 140 -14.56 9.11 -8.20
C ILE A 140 -13.61 8.71 -9.33
N PRO A 141 -12.59 9.53 -9.64
CA PRO A 141 -11.53 9.16 -10.57
C PRO A 141 -10.73 7.98 -10.01
N LEU A 142 -10.45 6.99 -10.86
CA LEU A 142 -9.69 5.81 -10.52
C LEU A 142 -8.49 5.68 -11.46
N SER A 143 -7.40 5.12 -10.96
CA SER A 143 -6.20 4.73 -11.71
C SER A 143 -6.02 3.22 -11.74
N LEU A 144 -5.37 2.73 -12.80
CA LEU A 144 -5.04 1.32 -13.01
C LEU A 144 -3.54 1.13 -12.84
N HIS A 145 -3.16 0.22 -11.95
CA HIS A 145 -1.79 -0.22 -11.75
C HIS A 145 -1.68 -1.73 -11.92
N GLY A 146 -0.51 -2.20 -12.32
CA GLY A 146 -0.28 -3.63 -12.32
C GLY A 146 0.94 -4.07 -13.09
N ILE A 147 1.13 -5.37 -13.11
CA ILE A 147 2.13 -6.03 -13.93
C ILE A 147 1.49 -7.10 -14.80
N VAL A 148 1.99 -7.22 -16.00
CA VAL A 148 1.59 -8.23 -16.98
C VAL A 148 2.81 -9.07 -17.33
N PHE A 149 2.66 -10.38 -17.33
CA PHE A 149 3.64 -11.29 -17.90
C PHE A 149 3.12 -11.79 -19.24
N THR A 150 3.81 -11.41 -20.31
CA THR A 150 3.47 -11.89 -21.67
C THR A 150 3.86 -13.34 -21.85
N LYS A 151 3.33 -14.00 -22.90
CA LYS A 151 3.71 -15.39 -23.27
C LYS A 151 5.23 -15.57 -23.47
N ASP A 152 5.92 -14.53 -23.91
CA ASP A 152 7.37 -14.55 -24.13
C ASP A 152 8.18 -14.35 -22.84
N GLY A 153 7.50 -14.24 -21.68
CA GLY A 153 8.13 -14.08 -20.37
C GLY A 153 8.55 -12.65 -20.03
N ASN A 154 8.19 -11.66 -20.83
CA ASN A 154 8.45 -10.26 -20.55
C ASN A 154 7.52 -9.75 -19.44
N LYS A 155 8.08 -9.01 -18.49
CA LYS A 155 7.34 -8.28 -17.46
C LYS A 155 7.07 -6.85 -17.94
N ILE A 156 5.82 -6.45 -17.97
CA ILE A 156 5.38 -5.10 -18.32
C ILE A 156 4.76 -4.46 -17.09
N ASP A 157 5.27 -3.31 -16.68
CA ASP A 157 4.69 -2.47 -15.62
C ASP A 157 3.69 -1.49 -16.24
N ILE A 158 2.49 -1.43 -15.68
CA ILE A 158 1.39 -0.57 -16.14
C ILE A 158 0.98 0.37 -15.04
N SER A 159 0.86 1.65 -15.40
CA SER A 159 0.30 2.71 -14.58
C SER A 159 -0.44 3.67 -15.49
N ILE A 160 -1.74 3.85 -15.27
CA ILE A 160 -2.60 4.72 -16.07
C ILE A 160 -3.52 5.49 -15.14
N GLY A 161 -3.58 6.81 -15.30
CA GLY A 161 -4.46 7.69 -14.54
C GLY A 161 -3.79 8.43 -13.40
N GLU A 162 -2.46 8.38 -13.31
CA GLU A 162 -1.70 9.12 -12.30
C GLU A 162 -1.27 10.52 -12.75
N ASN A 163 -1.09 10.73 -14.04
CA ASN A 163 -0.72 12.02 -14.59
C ASN A 163 -1.95 12.79 -15.10
N GLN A 164 -1.91 14.11 -15.06
CA GLN A 164 -3.05 14.96 -15.46
C GLN A 164 -3.43 14.84 -16.94
N ASP A 165 -2.50 14.42 -17.79
CA ASP A 165 -2.68 14.19 -19.21
C ASP A 165 -3.14 12.76 -19.55
N GLU A 166 -3.20 11.87 -18.55
CA GLU A 166 -3.70 10.51 -18.72
C GLU A 166 -5.21 10.42 -18.48
N PRO A 167 -5.90 9.47 -19.15
CA PRO A 167 -7.28 9.18 -18.84
C PRO A 167 -7.41 8.53 -17.46
N VAL A 168 -8.49 8.82 -16.76
CA VAL A 168 -8.90 8.13 -15.53
C VAL A 168 -10.03 7.16 -15.82
N PHE A 169 -10.28 6.24 -14.91
CA PHE A 169 -11.36 5.27 -14.96
C PHE A 169 -12.47 5.66 -13.97
N TYR A 170 -13.64 5.03 -14.11
CA TYR A 170 -14.81 5.43 -13.33
C TYR A 170 -15.73 4.23 -13.04
N ILE A 171 -16.37 4.22 -11.88
CA ILE A 171 -17.49 3.33 -11.57
C ILE A 171 -18.73 4.19 -11.48
N ASN A 172 -19.71 3.90 -12.34
CA ASN A 172 -20.96 4.65 -12.37
C ASN A 172 -21.85 4.34 -11.16
N ASP A 173 -22.65 5.32 -10.76
CA ASP A 173 -23.76 5.13 -9.85
C ASP A 173 -25.05 5.71 -10.48
N LEU A 174 -26.19 5.38 -9.90
CA LEU A 174 -27.46 5.93 -10.33
C LEU A 174 -27.57 7.41 -9.98
N LEU A 175 -28.04 8.20 -10.92
CA LEU A 175 -28.44 9.57 -10.62
C LEU A 175 -29.71 9.59 -9.75
N ILE A 176 -29.92 10.65 -8.98
CA ILE A 176 -30.99 10.75 -7.97
C ILE A 176 -32.38 10.43 -8.53
N HIS A 177 -32.66 10.80 -9.77
CA HIS A 177 -33.97 10.59 -10.40
C HIS A 177 -34.28 9.11 -10.71
N LEU A 178 -33.27 8.24 -10.73
CA LEU A 178 -33.41 6.80 -10.99
C LEU A 178 -33.11 5.94 -9.74
N SER A 179 -32.74 6.55 -8.63
CA SER A 179 -32.23 5.84 -7.44
C SER A 179 -33.27 5.54 -6.36
N ALA A 180 -34.58 5.72 -6.63
CA ALA A 180 -35.62 5.58 -5.61
C ALA A 180 -35.55 4.24 -4.85
N ASP A 181 -35.43 3.12 -5.56
CA ASP A 181 -35.31 1.80 -4.96
C ASP A 181 -33.95 1.57 -4.27
N GLN A 182 -32.88 2.11 -4.84
CA GLN A 182 -31.54 2.05 -4.26
C GLN A 182 -31.49 2.76 -2.89
N MET A 183 -32.14 3.92 -2.79
CA MET A 183 -32.20 4.72 -1.56
C MET A 183 -33.00 4.05 -0.42
N GLN A 184 -33.83 3.03 -0.72
CA GLN A 184 -34.55 2.26 0.29
C GLN A 184 -33.74 1.08 0.86
N LYS A 185 -32.61 0.73 0.23
CA LYS A 185 -31.75 -0.36 0.68
C LYS A 185 -30.89 0.06 1.87
N LYS A 186 -30.40 -0.94 2.63
CA LYS A 186 -29.35 -0.66 3.61
C LYS A 186 -28.13 -0.12 2.89
N LEU A 187 -27.35 0.73 3.55
CA LEU A 187 -26.14 1.32 2.97
C LEU A 187 -25.15 0.28 2.41
N SER A 188 -25.04 -0.89 3.08
CA SER A 188 -24.19 -2.02 2.64
C SER A 188 -24.69 -2.73 1.38
N GLU A 189 -25.95 -2.52 1.01
CA GLU A 189 -26.66 -3.17 -0.11
C GLU A 189 -26.97 -2.19 -1.25
N GLY A 190 -26.77 -0.89 -1.03
CA GLY A 190 -27.02 0.17 -2.00
C GLY A 190 -26.16 0.01 -3.25
N ILE A 191 -24.88 -0.37 -3.04
CA ILE A 191 -23.95 -0.81 -4.09
C ILE A 191 -23.46 -2.20 -3.71
N THR A 192 -23.60 -3.17 -4.62
CA THR A 192 -23.08 -4.54 -4.43
C THR A 192 -21.67 -4.68 -5.00
N GLY A 193 -20.93 -5.71 -4.60
CA GLY A 193 -19.60 -6.00 -5.16
C GLY A 193 -19.62 -6.21 -6.68
N GLU A 194 -20.66 -6.89 -7.19
CA GLU A 194 -20.82 -7.15 -8.63
C GLU A 194 -21.18 -5.89 -9.45
N GLN A 195 -21.53 -4.79 -8.79
CA GLN A 195 -21.78 -3.49 -9.45
C GLN A 195 -20.51 -2.62 -9.53
N LEU A 196 -19.42 -3.01 -8.90
CA LEU A 196 -18.13 -2.30 -8.99
C LEU A 196 -17.43 -2.60 -10.33
N ASN A 197 -18.10 -2.36 -11.45
CA ASN A 197 -17.54 -2.51 -12.78
C ASN A 197 -16.96 -1.18 -13.26
N VAL A 198 -15.71 -1.22 -13.68
CA VAL A 198 -14.95 -0.02 -14.07
C VAL A 198 -15.15 0.26 -15.55
N VAL A 199 -15.64 1.45 -15.87
CA VAL A 199 -15.79 1.93 -17.27
C VAL A 199 -14.41 2.27 -17.82
N VAL A 200 -14.06 1.66 -18.98
CA VAL A 200 -12.76 1.87 -19.64
C VAL A 200 -12.86 2.41 -21.05
N GLY A 201 -14.04 2.43 -21.63
CA GLY A 201 -14.23 3.03 -22.96
C GLY A 201 -15.65 2.96 -23.49
N HIS A 202 -15.90 3.74 -24.54
CA HIS A 202 -17.20 3.83 -25.22
C HIS A 202 -17.04 4.02 -26.74
N ARG A 203 -15.83 4.29 -27.24
CA ARG A 203 -15.58 4.49 -28.66
C ARG A 203 -15.40 3.14 -29.36
N PRO A 204 -16.26 2.78 -30.33
CA PRO A 204 -16.10 1.54 -31.08
C PRO A 204 -14.90 1.60 -32.03
N MET A 205 -14.33 0.44 -32.34
CA MET A 205 -13.44 0.29 -33.48
C MET A 205 -14.22 0.50 -34.76
N ILE A 206 -13.69 1.30 -35.69
CA ILE A 206 -14.32 1.59 -36.95
C ILE A 206 -13.62 0.72 -38.01
N SER A 207 -14.39 -0.18 -38.67
CA SER A 207 -13.88 -0.89 -39.86
C SER A 207 -13.70 0.11 -41.01
N ILE A 208 -12.50 0.12 -41.60
CA ILE A 208 -12.16 1.01 -42.72
C ILE A 208 -12.64 0.40 -44.04
N ASP A 209 -12.83 -0.93 -44.09
CA ASP A 209 -13.27 -1.66 -45.31
C ASP A 209 -14.75 -2.04 -45.21
N SER A 210 -15.53 -1.59 -46.18
CA SER A 210 -16.97 -1.86 -46.31
C SER A 210 -17.33 -3.34 -46.61
N GLU A 211 -16.33 -4.20 -46.80
CA GLU A 211 -16.51 -5.65 -47.07
C GLU A 211 -16.17 -6.52 -45.82
N GLU A 212 -15.69 -5.93 -44.71
CA GLU A 212 -15.41 -6.68 -43.49
C GLU A 212 -16.71 -7.02 -42.74
N LYS A 213 -16.70 -8.20 -42.10
CA LYS A 213 -17.77 -8.64 -41.20
C LYS A 213 -17.95 -7.66 -40.07
N GLU A 214 -19.18 -7.42 -39.67
CA GLU A 214 -19.52 -6.64 -38.48
C GLU A 214 -18.68 -7.11 -37.29
N ILE A 215 -17.92 -6.17 -36.71
CA ILE A 215 -17.04 -6.47 -35.56
C ILE A 215 -17.94 -6.77 -34.38
N LYS A 216 -17.80 -7.96 -33.82
CA LYS A 216 -18.46 -8.30 -32.55
C LYS A 216 -17.75 -7.56 -31.39
N ASP A 217 -18.51 -6.94 -30.50
CA ASP A 217 -18.02 -6.18 -29.34
C ASP A 217 -16.98 -5.09 -29.74
N PRO A 218 -17.35 -4.14 -30.65
CA PRO A 218 -16.41 -3.21 -31.27
C PRO A 218 -15.73 -2.22 -30.30
N VAL A 219 -16.37 -1.93 -29.17
CA VAL A 219 -15.77 -1.06 -28.13
C VAL A 219 -14.69 -1.83 -27.36
N LYS A 220 -14.97 -3.08 -27.00
CA LYS A 220 -13.98 -3.99 -26.40
C LYS A 220 -12.77 -4.16 -27.31
N GLU A 221 -13.01 -4.38 -28.60
CA GLU A 221 -11.95 -4.55 -29.60
C GLU A 221 -11.06 -3.30 -29.68
N ASN A 222 -11.66 -2.10 -29.65
CA ASN A 222 -10.89 -0.86 -29.63
C ASN A 222 -10.02 -0.72 -28.36
N ILE A 223 -10.51 -1.15 -27.19
CA ILE A 223 -9.71 -1.13 -25.96
C ILE A 223 -8.54 -2.11 -26.04
N LEU A 224 -8.78 -3.32 -26.55
CA LEU A 224 -7.70 -4.31 -26.76
C LEU A 224 -6.65 -3.78 -27.76
N HIS A 225 -7.09 -3.11 -28.83
CA HIS A 225 -6.19 -2.50 -29.80
C HIS A 225 -5.30 -1.41 -29.15
N ILE A 226 -5.89 -0.51 -28.35
CA ILE A 226 -5.15 0.53 -27.63
C ILE A 226 -4.12 -0.09 -26.67
N LEU A 227 -4.49 -1.13 -25.92
CA LEU A 227 -3.59 -1.81 -24.99
C LEU A 227 -2.47 -2.55 -25.72
N ASN A 228 -2.80 -3.15 -26.89
CA ASN A 228 -1.81 -3.82 -27.71
C ASN A 228 -0.81 -2.84 -28.34
N GLU A 229 -1.29 -1.72 -28.93
CA GLU A 229 -0.41 -0.69 -29.49
C GLU A 229 0.53 -0.07 -28.45
N LYS A 230 0.00 0.21 -27.24
CA LYS A 230 0.78 0.90 -26.21
C LYS A 230 1.70 -0.02 -25.43
N TYR A 231 1.27 -1.26 -25.17
CA TYR A 231 1.94 -2.17 -24.22
C TYR A 231 2.24 -3.55 -24.81
N GLY A 232 1.78 -3.88 -26.02
CA GLY A 232 1.93 -5.20 -26.60
C GLY A 232 1.07 -6.30 -25.95
N ILE A 233 0.05 -5.93 -25.17
CA ILE A 233 -0.81 -6.83 -24.40
C ILE A 233 -1.93 -7.36 -25.29
N ILE A 234 -2.26 -8.63 -25.13
CA ILE A 234 -3.44 -9.29 -25.71
C ILE A 234 -4.41 -9.73 -24.60
N GLU A 235 -5.65 -10.08 -24.96
CA GLU A 235 -6.67 -10.44 -23.96
C GLU A 235 -6.26 -11.61 -23.05
N GLU A 236 -5.52 -12.59 -23.56
CA GLU A 236 -5.04 -13.73 -22.79
C GLU A 236 -4.05 -13.34 -21.70
N ASP A 237 -3.32 -12.24 -21.85
CA ASP A 237 -2.33 -11.78 -20.88
C ASP A 237 -2.99 -11.28 -19.57
N PHE A 238 -4.26 -10.88 -19.59
CA PHE A 238 -5.00 -10.51 -18.39
C PHE A 238 -5.11 -11.66 -17.39
N MET A 239 -5.12 -12.92 -17.83
CA MET A 239 -5.22 -14.09 -16.94
C MET A 239 -4.01 -14.21 -16.00
N LEU A 240 -2.85 -13.75 -16.43
CA LEU A 240 -1.58 -13.82 -15.70
C LEU A 240 -1.17 -12.46 -15.14
N ALA A 241 -1.97 -11.43 -15.37
CA ALA A 241 -1.71 -10.08 -14.89
C ALA A 241 -2.19 -9.92 -13.44
N GLU A 242 -1.47 -9.10 -12.69
CA GLU A 242 -1.95 -8.52 -11.43
C GLU A 242 -2.34 -7.07 -11.74
N PHE A 243 -3.64 -6.77 -11.75
CA PHE A 243 -4.16 -5.43 -11.96
C PHE A 243 -4.97 -4.96 -10.77
N GLU A 244 -4.69 -3.77 -10.34
CA GLU A 244 -5.26 -3.09 -9.17
C GLU A 244 -5.82 -1.74 -9.58
N ILE A 245 -7.05 -1.46 -9.15
CA ILE A 245 -7.74 -0.18 -9.34
C ILE A 245 -7.76 0.53 -7.99
N VAL A 246 -7.30 1.77 -7.96
CA VAL A 246 -7.23 2.62 -6.76
C VAL A 246 -7.68 4.05 -7.09
N PRO A 247 -8.02 4.88 -6.07
CA PRO A 247 -8.31 6.30 -6.30
C PRO A 247 -7.14 7.04 -6.96
N ALA A 248 -7.44 7.79 -8.03
CA ALA A 248 -6.45 8.53 -8.81
C ALA A 248 -5.99 9.84 -8.13
N ASP A 249 -6.74 10.31 -7.14
CA ASP A 249 -6.44 11.58 -6.47
C ASP A 249 -5.04 11.59 -5.84
N LYS A 250 -4.35 12.73 -6.00
CA LYS A 250 -3.07 12.98 -5.35
C LYS A 250 -3.25 13.35 -3.88
N ALA A 251 -2.23 13.09 -3.08
CA ALA A 251 -2.17 13.55 -1.70
C ALA A 251 -2.26 15.08 -1.63
N ARG A 252 -3.07 15.60 -0.69
CA ARG A 252 -3.29 17.05 -0.53
C ARG A 252 -3.40 17.43 0.93
N HIS A 253 -2.98 18.65 1.23
CA HIS A 253 -3.28 19.27 2.50
C HIS A 253 -4.80 19.50 2.66
N VAL A 254 -5.29 19.30 3.88
CA VAL A 254 -6.68 19.52 4.29
C VAL A 254 -6.75 20.57 5.37
N GLY A 255 -7.80 21.41 5.29
CA GLY A 255 -8.03 22.55 6.16
C GLY A 255 -7.37 23.83 5.62
N LEU A 256 -7.91 24.99 6.03
CA LEU A 256 -7.38 26.29 5.63
C LEU A 256 -5.96 26.54 6.16
N ASP A 257 -5.59 25.82 7.22
CA ASP A 257 -4.28 25.87 7.89
C ASP A 257 -3.33 24.75 7.43
N SER A 258 -3.76 23.92 6.48
CA SER A 258 -2.96 22.82 5.93
C SER A 258 -2.47 21.80 6.99
N SER A 259 -3.21 21.64 8.08
CA SER A 259 -2.78 20.84 9.24
C SER A 259 -3.04 19.34 9.14
N MET A 260 -3.70 18.89 8.08
CA MET A 260 -4.00 17.48 7.81
C MET A 260 -3.67 17.12 6.37
N ILE A 261 -3.61 15.83 6.07
CA ILE A 261 -3.36 15.29 4.73
C ILE A 261 -4.50 14.35 4.35
N SER A 262 -4.99 14.47 3.13
CA SER A 262 -5.91 13.53 2.50
C SER A 262 -5.19 12.78 1.39
N ALA A 263 -5.25 11.45 1.43
CA ALA A 263 -4.71 10.56 0.40
C ALA A 263 -5.32 9.18 0.52
N HIS A 264 -5.18 8.36 -0.51
CA HIS A 264 -5.41 6.92 -0.45
C HIS A 264 -4.25 6.21 0.25
N GLY A 265 -4.56 5.26 1.13
CA GLY A 265 -3.57 4.35 1.72
C GLY A 265 -2.83 4.90 2.94
N HIS A 266 -3.41 5.85 3.70
CA HIS A 266 -2.88 6.22 5.03
C HIS A 266 -2.76 5.01 5.94
N ASP A 267 -3.71 4.10 5.84
CA ASP A 267 -3.70 2.80 6.45
C ASP A 267 -2.89 1.82 5.54
N ASP A 268 -1.73 1.34 5.91
CA ASP A 268 -0.92 1.78 7.08
C ASP A 268 0.40 2.46 6.63
N ARG A 269 0.38 3.10 5.46
CA ARG A 269 1.57 3.77 4.89
C ARG A 269 2.06 4.94 5.74
N VAL A 270 1.24 5.46 6.65
CA VAL A 270 1.70 6.49 7.60
C VAL A 270 2.69 5.90 8.61
N CYS A 271 2.44 4.71 9.15
CA CYS A 271 3.37 4.02 10.03
C CYS A 271 4.56 3.47 9.24
N ALA A 272 4.32 2.97 8.03
CA ALA A 272 5.39 2.51 7.13
C ALA A 272 6.39 3.64 6.84
N TYR A 273 5.92 4.82 6.48
CA TYR A 273 6.80 5.97 6.20
C TYR A 273 7.56 6.43 7.46
N ALA A 274 6.89 6.45 8.61
CA ALA A 274 7.56 6.77 9.87
C ALA A 274 8.66 5.76 10.22
N GLY A 275 8.40 4.46 10.05
CA GLY A 275 9.40 3.40 10.25
C GLY A 275 10.55 3.46 9.23
N LEU A 276 10.27 3.89 8.00
CA LEU A 276 11.26 4.09 6.94
C LEU A 276 12.21 5.25 7.26
N GLU A 277 11.66 6.41 7.62
CA GLU A 277 12.47 7.57 8.01
C GLU A 277 13.32 7.26 9.26
N ALA A 278 12.73 6.57 10.24
CA ALA A 278 13.43 6.22 11.47
C ALA A 278 14.64 5.31 11.25
N ILE A 279 14.56 4.32 10.33
CA ILE A 279 15.69 3.42 10.09
C ILE A 279 16.80 4.09 9.26
N PHE A 280 16.48 5.11 8.47
CA PHE A 280 17.50 5.86 7.73
C PHE A 280 18.43 6.65 8.65
N ASP A 281 17.94 7.11 9.81
CA ASP A 281 18.74 7.81 10.82
C ASP A 281 19.65 6.87 11.65
N VAL A 282 19.49 5.54 11.50
CA VAL A 282 20.31 4.56 12.21
C VAL A 282 21.63 4.34 11.48
N GLU A 283 22.74 4.58 12.17
CA GLU A 283 24.08 4.32 11.62
C GLU A 283 24.67 2.99 12.12
N ILE A 284 25.12 2.93 13.38
CA ILE A 284 25.71 1.72 13.99
C ILE A 284 25.02 1.48 15.33
N PRO A 285 23.89 0.76 15.35
CA PRO A 285 23.14 0.54 16.57
C PRO A 285 23.81 -0.50 17.47
N GLU A 286 23.51 -0.47 18.78
CA GLU A 286 23.97 -1.50 19.70
C GLU A 286 23.30 -2.86 19.43
N ILE A 287 21.99 -2.84 19.23
CA ILE A 287 21.13 -3.98 18.84
C ILE A 287 20.70 -3.76 17.40
N THR A 288 20.74 -4.82 16.57
CA THR A 288 20.27 -4.77 15.17
C THR A 288 18.89 -4.12 15.08
N ALA A 289 18.77 -3.11 14.20
CA ALA A 289 17.52 -2.42 13.93
C ALA A 289 16.87 -2.96 12.65
N VAL A 290 15.57 -3.10 12.67
CA VAL A 290 14.78 -3.62 11.54
C VAL A 290 13.54 -2.78 11.34
N SER A 291 13.26 -2.40 10.08
CA SER A 291 11.94 -1.95 9.66
C SER A 291 11.37 -2.98 8.69
N LEU A 292 10.19 -3.50 9.02
CA LEU A 292 9.53 -4.57 8.28
C LEU A 292 8.23 -4.06 7.68
N PHE A 293 8.10 -4.15 6.36
CA PHE A 293 6.97 -3.69 5.56
C PHE A 293 6.32 -4.89 4.90
N VAL A 294 5.11 -5.23 5.32
CA VAL A 294 4.44 -6.47 4.92
C VAL A 294 3.20 -6.22 4.09
N ASP A 295 2.82 -7.22 3.32
CA ASP A 295 1.63 -7.27 2.47
C ASP A 295 0.54 -8.13 3.14
N LYS A 296 -0.71 -7.97 2.70
CA LYS A 296 -1.86 -8.82 3.06
C LYS A 296 -2.39 -8.68 4.49
N GLU A 297 -2.07 -7.61 5.19
CA GLU A 297 -2.69 -7.34 6.49
C GLU A 297 -4.20 -7.22 6.37
N GLU A 298 -4.68 -6.47 5.38
CA GLU A 298 -6.10 -6.17 5.11
C GLU A 298 -6.97 -7.41 4.85
N ILE A 299 -6.37 -8.56 4.59
CA ILE A 299 -7.05 -9.84 4.36
C ILE A 299 -6.59 -10.94 5.32
N GLY A 300 -5.94 -10.59 6.44
CA GLY A 300 -5.61 -11.51 7.53
C GLY A 300 -4.21 -12.08 7.51
N SER A 301 -3.24 -11.44 6.84
CA SER A 301 -1.81 -11.75 6.87
C SER A 301 -1.40 -13.15 6.38
N VAL A 302 -2.24 -13.82 5.59
CA VAL A 302 -1.98 -15.16 5.04
C VAL A 302 -1.43 -15.08 3.62
N GLY A 303 -0.26 -15.68 3.38
CA GLY A 303 0.36 -15.75 2.05
C GLY A 303 1.87 -15.60 2.09
N ASN A 304 2.51 -15.75 0.92
CA ASN A 304 3.98 -15.78 0.80
C ASN A 304 4.67 -14.41 0.85
N THR A 305 3.89 -13.34 0.91
CA THR A 305 4.34 -11.93 1.06
C THR A 305 3.88 -11.30 2.37
N SER A 306 3.11 -12.03 3.17
CA SER A 306 2.56 -11.56 4.45
C SER A 306 3.52 -11.76 5.62
N MET A 307 3.11 -11.27 6.80
CA MET A 307 3.85 -11.47 8.04
C MET A 307 3.96 -12.94 8.46
N GLU A 308 2.97 -13.78 8.14
CA GLU A 308 3.00 -15.22 8.45
C GLU A 308 3.94 -16.04 7.55
N SER A 309 4.46 -15.43 6.48
CA SER A 309 5.41 -16.11 5.59
C SER A 309 6.80 -16.28 6.24
N LYS A 310 7.60 -17.15 5.67
CA LYS A 310 8.93 -17.46 6.20
C LYS A 310 10.05 -16.55 5.68
N PHE A 311 9.71 -15.49 4.90
CA PHE A 311 10.74 -14.69 4.25
C PHE A 311 11.67 -14.00 5.26
N PHE A 312 11.11 -13.43 6.32
CA PHE A 312 11.88 -12.72 7.33
C PHE A 312 12.68 -13.70 8.21
N GLU A 313 12.07 -14.82 8.63
CA GLU A 313 12.76 -15.87 9.39
C GLU A 313 13.95 -16.42 8.60
N ASN A 314 13.78 -16.70 7.31
CA ASN A 314 14.84 -17.18 6.44
C ASN A 314 15.97 -16.14 6.29
N MET A 315 15.62 -14.86 6.12
CA MET A 315 16.62 -13.78 6.09
C MET A 315 17.47 -13.75 7.35
N ILE A 316 16.83 -13.80 8.52
CA ILE A 316 17.55 -13.77 9.81
C ILE A 316 18.43 -15.01 9.99
N ALA A 317 17.97 -16.17 9.55
CA ALA A 317 18.76 -17.41 9.59
C ALA A 317 20.06 -17.28 8.78
N GLU A 318 19.99 -16.76 7.56
CA GLU A 318 21.17 -16.53 6.70
C GLU A 318 22.10 -15.45 7.30
N LEU A 319 21.56 -14.36 7.83
CA LEU A 319 22.36 -13.32 8.48
C LEU A 319 23.08 -13.85 9.74
N ILE A 320 22.45 -14.75 10.50
CA ILE A 320 23.10 -15.44 11.63
C ILE A 320 24.25 -16.32 11.12
N ALA A 321 24.06 -17.02 10.00
CA ALA A 321 25.15 -17.84 9.40
C ALA A 321 26.33 -16.97 8.96
N LEU A 322 26.11 -15.75 8.51
CA LEU A 322 27.19 -14.80 8.18
C LEU A 322 27.93 -14.26 9.42
N GLN A 323 27.31 -14.28 10.59
CA GLN A 323 27.96 -13.86 11.84
C GLN A 323 28.84 -14.99 12.48
N GLY A 324 28.71 -16.23 12.01
CA GLY A 324 29.48 -17.35 12.53
C GLY A 324 28.74 -18.68 12.45
N GLU A 325 28.98 -19.58 13.43
CA GLU A 325 28.36 -20.90 13.45
C GLU A 325 26.82 -20.79 13.53
N TYR A 326 26.15 -21.38 12.54
CA TYR A 326 24.69 -21.42 12.46
C TYR A 326 24.09 -22.51 13.35
N SER A 327 22.95 -22.21 13.98
CA SER A 327 22.04 -23.24 14.49
C SER A 327 20.60 -22.68 14.56
N ASP A 328 19.58 -23.53 14.40
CA ASP A 328 18.17 -23.17 14.56
C ASP A 328 17.87 -22.58 15.94
N LEU A 329 18.62 -22.99 16.97
CA LEU A 329 18.47 -22.45 18.31
C LEU A 329 18.83 -20.97 18.38
N LYS A 330 19.87 -20.53 17.63
CA LYS A 330 20.24 -19.10 17.55
C LYS A 330 19.14 -18.28 16.88
N VAL A 331 18.51 -18.80 15.82
CA VAL A 331 17.37 -18.14 15.17
C VAL A 331 16.21 -17.96 16.14
N ARG A 332 15.84 -19.03 16.87
CA ARG A 332 14.76 -18.96 17.86
C ARG A 332 15.07 -17.98 19.00
N ARG A 333 16.32 -17.93 19.47
CA ARG A 333 16.76 -16.97 20.48
C ARG A 333 16.74 -15.54 19.96
N ALA A 334 17.16 -15.31 18.72
CA ALA A 334 17.09 -14.01 18.07
C ALA A 334 15.66 -13.46 18.12
N PHE A 335 14.67 -14.25 17.70
CA PHE A 335 13.26 -13.83 17.77
C PHE A 335 12.74 -13.68 19.22
N ALA A 336 13.07 -14.62 20.10
CA ALA A 336 12.62 -14.58 21.51
C ALA A 336 13.17 -13.37 22.28
N ASN A 337 14.38 -12.93 21.95
CA ASN A 337 15.04 -11.78 22.56
C ASN A 337 14.71 -10.45 21.88
N SER A 338 14.01 -10.48 20.74
CA SER A 338 13.65 -9.28 19.99
C SER A 338 12.53 -8.49 20.65
N LYS A 339 12.51 -7.18 20.39
CA LYS A 339 11.44 -6.26 20.76
C LYS A 339 10.77 -5.78 19.47
N VAL A 340 9.45 -5.82 19.45
CA VAL A 340 8.65 -5.43 18.27
C VAL A 340 7.69 -4.32 18.64
N LEU A 341 7.68 -3.26 17.83
CA LEU A 341 6.59 -2.31 17.74
C LEU A 341 5.76 -2.71 16.51
N SER A 342 4.58 -3.27 16.74
CA SER A 342 3.60 -3.52 15.70
C SER A 342 2.84 -2.21 15.50
N ALA A 343 3.16 -1.53 14.42
CA ALA A 343 2.54 -0.26 14.08
C ALA A 343 1.34 -0.50 13.16
N ASP A 344 0.31 0.28 13.40
CA ASP A 344 -0.90 0.32 12.60
C ASP A 344 -1.65 1.62 12.94
N VAL A 345 -2.54 2.07 12.06
CA VAL A 345 -3.35 3.26 12.33
C VAL A 345 -4.40 2.99 13.39
N THR A 346 -4.80 4.05 14.07
CA THR A 346 -5.99 4.04 14.91
C THR A 346 -6.87 5.24 14.58
N VAL A 347 -8.18 5.07 14.77
CA VAL A 347 -9.14 6.14 14.51
C VAL A 347 -8.97 7.27 15.51
N GLY A 348 -8.84 8.52 15.03
CA GLY A 348 -8.94 9.72 15.82
C GLY A 348 -10.40 10.04 16.17
N PHE A 349 -10.65 10.63 17.35
CA PHE A 349 -11.99 11.06 17.74
C PHE A 349 -12.54 12.08 16.74
N ASP A 350 -13.67 11.74 16.10
CA ASP A 350 -14.40 12.62 15.20
C ASP A 350 -15.67 13.16 15.92
N PRO A 351 -15.79 14.46 16.11
CA PRO A 351 -16.97 15.04 16.75
C PRO A 351 -18.25 14.91 15.93
N THR A 352 -18.16 14.56 14.65
CA THR A 352 -19.34 14.30 13.78
C THR A 352 -20.01 12.97 14.12
N PHE A 353 -19.20 11.99 14.63
CA PHE A 353 -19.65 10.64 14.98
C PHE A 353 -19.20 10.27 16.39
N PRO A 354 -19.60 11.02 17.42
CA PRO A 354 -19.09 10.83 18.78
C PRO A 354 -19.49 9.51 19.43
N GLU A 355 -20.56 8.86 18.90
CA GLU A 355 -21.12 7.62 19.43
C GLU A 355 -20.28 6.37 19.11
N VAL A 356 -19.34 6.44 18.15
CA VAL A 356 -18.55 5.27 17.75
C VAL A 356 -17.33 5.03 18.63
N LEU A 357 -16.96 5.98 19.50
CA LEU A 357 -15.77 5.92 20.35
C LEU A 357 -16.05 6.33 21.80
N ASP A 358 -15.33 5.73 22.74
CA ASP A 358 -15.25 6.28 24.10
C ASP A 358 -14.28 7.48 24.12
N LYS A 359 -14.83 8.68 24.17
CA LYS A 359 -14.08 9.93 24.13
C LYS A 359 -12.93 10.02 25.17
N LYS A 360 -13.06 9.36 26.31
CA LYS A 360 -12.02 9.38 27.35
C LYS A 360 -10.79 8.55 26.99
N ASN A 361 -10.99 7.52 26.16
CA ASN A 361 -9.97 6.55 25.76
C ASN A 361 -9.64 6.61 24.27
N ALA A 362 -10.29 7.51 23.52
CA ALA A 362 -10.03 7.70 22.11
C ALA A 362 -8.73 8.48 21.86
N ALA A 363 -8.06 8.14 20.76
CA ALA A 363 -6.97 8.96 20.23
C ALA A 363 -7.50 10.34 19.79
N MET A 364 -6.69 11.38 19.99
CA MET A 364 -6.99 12.73 19.54
C MET A 364 -5.99 13.14 18.47
N ILE A 365 -6.47 13.66 17.34
CA ILE A 365 -5.60 14.18 16.28
C ILE A 365 -4.70 15.29 16.85
N GLY A 366 -3.41 15.25 16.49
CA GLY A 366 -2.43 16.21 16.97
C GLY A 366 -1.88 15.94 18.39
N HIS A 367 -2.15 14.78 18.99
CA HIS A 367 -1.64 14.42 20.32
C HIS A 367 -0.49 13.40 20.29
N GLY A 368 0.06 13.12 19.11
CA GLY A 368 1.21 12.23 18.94
C GLY A 368 0.82 10.77 18.78
N VAL A 369 1.79 9.87 18.98
CA VAL A 369 1.63 8.43 18.81
C VAL A 369 0.73 7.85 19.89
N THR A 370 -0.22 7.01 19.50
CA THR A 370 -1.12 6.29 20.42
C THR A 370 -0.60 4.88 20.67
N ILE A 371 -0.57 4.46 21.93
CA ILE A 371 -0.27 3.07 22.30
C ILE A 371 -1.57 2.34 22.60
N SER A 372 -1.90 1.35 21.75
CA SER A 372 -3.06 0.48 21.97
C SER A 372 -2.73 -0.56 23.04
N LYS A 373 -3.52 -0.58 24.12
CA LYS A 373 -3.29 -1.49 25.26
C LYS A 373 -3.90 -2.88 25.03
N TYR A 374 -5.00 -2.94 24.31
CA TYR A 374 -5.75 -4.17 24.06
C TYR A 374 -5.95 -4.36 22.57
N THR A 375 -5.93 -5.63 22.16
CA THR A 375 -6.27 -6.10 20.82
C THR A 375 -7.47 -7.04 20.89
N GLY A 376 -8.13 -7.27 19.75
CA GLY A 376 -9.25 -8.20 19.65
C GLY A 376 -10.60 -7.52 19.40
N ALA A 377 -11.65 -8.33 19.38
CA ALA A 377 -13.00 -7.84 19.14
C ALA A 377 -13.52 -6.96 20.29
N ARG A 378 -14.48 -6.10 19.97
CA ARG A 378 -15.16 -5.19 20.90
C ARG A 378 -15.96 -5.96 21.95
#